data_adb040127432d2bc6e61df7434e3c1d7
#
_entry.id   adb040127432d2bc6e61df7434e3c1d7
#
_cell.length_a   1.000
_cell.length_b   1.000
_cell.length_c   1.000
_cell.angle_alpha   90.00
_cell.angle_beta   90.00
_cell.angle_gamma   90.00
#
_symmetry.space_group_name_H-M   'P 1'
#
loop_
_entity.id
_entity.type
_entity.pdbx_description
1 polymer ?
#
loop_
_entity_poly.entity_id
_entity_poly.type
_entity_poly.pdbx_seq_one_letter_code
_entity_poly.pdbx_strand_id
1 'polypeptide(L)'
;MTKKIHVVGVDGEFDIWPYNFLRRRPDHKRKNSPGWKGDRRKPLYGVGINDEFGITRTPAYRKWAAIIERCYKPNREKRYSSYVGCSICDEWKHFSKFRQWFEVNFIPGYDLDKDLLKRGNRVYCPEYCCFVPRKINRLIAKLNTKRENGLPVGVNYSGSKKKPYIATIKSQDSCKYIGLFKTVEEASAEYKKRKKKEIIRIANEFFKEGKISGKVYNALLSFEV
;
A
#
# COMPACT_ATOMS: atom_id res chain seq x y z
N MET A 1 -0.17 -11.21 30.27
CA MET A 1 0.39 -12.04 29.18
C MET A 1 -0.67 -12.18 28.11
N THR A 2 -0.52 -11.58 26.95
CA THR A 2 -1.45 -11.71 25.82
C THR A 2 -1.15 -13.02 25.09
N LYS A 3 -2.10 -13.96 25.08
CA LYS A 3 -1.97 -15.22 24.35
C LYS A 3 -2.03 -14.96 22.84
N LYS A 4 -1.12 -15.56 22.08
CA LYS A 4 -1.20 -15.64 20.61
C LYS A 4 -2.48 -16.39 20.23
N ILE A 5 -3.19 -15.91 19.22
CA ILE A 5 -4.32 -16.63 18.61
C ILE A 5 -3.78 -17.30 17.35
N HIS A 6 -3.87 -18.63 17.33
CA HIS A 6 -3.54 -19.43 16.16
C HIS A 6 -4.75 -19.43 15.21
N VAL A 7 -4.56 -19.00 13.97
CA VAL A 7 -5.64 -18.94 12.98
C VAL A 7 -5.25 -19.79 11.79
N VAL A 8 -6.11 -20.75 11.46
CA VAL A 8 -6.01 -21.58 10.26
C VAL A 8 -6.75 -20.83 9.14
N GLY A 9 -6.02 -20.29 8.18
CA GLY A 9 -6.57 -19.64 6.99
C GLY A 9 -6.52 -20.57 5.79
N VAL A 10 -7.15 -20.16 4.69
CA VAL A 10 -7.20 -20.91 3.41
C VAL A 10 -5.78 -21.11 2.83
N ASP A 11 -4.81 -20.30 3.23
CA ASP A 11 -3.41 -20.30 2.77
C ASP A 11 -2.40 -20.80 3.83
N GLY A 12 -2.85 -21.43 4.93
CA GLY A 12 -1.99 -21.95 5.99
C GLY A 12 -2.28 -21.41 7.39
N GLU A 13 -1.53 -21.92 8.37
CA GLU A 13 -1.65 -21.53 9.77
C GLU A 13 -0.79 -20.32 10.07
N PHE A 14 -1.37 -19.30 10.73
CA PHE A 14 -0.68 -18.07 11.10
C PHE A 14 -0.93 -17.73 12.57
N ASP A 15 0.11 -17.32 13.28
CA ASP A 15 -0.01 -16.72 14.60
C ASP A 15 -0.47 -15.25 14.47
N ILE A 16 -1.69 -14.97 14.90
CA ILE A 16 -2.17 -13.59 15.02
C ILE A 16 -1.96 -13.17 16.48
N TRP A 17 -1.28 -12.05 16.66
CA TRP A 17 -1.30 -11.36 17.93
C TRP A 17 -2.65 -10.68 18.08
N PRO A 18 -3.45 -11.00 19.11
CA PRO A 18 -4.61 -10.19 19.41
C PRO A 18 -4.09 -8.82 19.83
N TYR A 19 -4.06 -7.91 18.88
CA TYR A 19 -3.91 -6.51 19.23
C TYR A 19 -5.17 -6.17 20.02
N ASN A 20 -5.06 -6.15 21.35
CA ASN A 20 -6.11 -5.68 22.24
C ASN A 20 -6.30 -4.17 22.02
N PHE A 21 -6.88 -3.81 20.86
CA PHE A 21 -7.42 -2.48 20.60
C PHE A 21 -8.61 -2.15 21.50
N LEU A 22 -9.06 -3.09 22.31
CA LEU A 22 -10.20 -3.00 23.21
C LEU A 22 -9.83 -2.60 24.63
N ARG A 23 -8.80 -1.78 24.85
CA ARG A 23 -8.92 -0.90 26.02
C ARG A 23 -9.80 0.28 25.62
N ARG A 24 -11.08 -0.04 25.38
CA ARG A 24 -12.14 0.95 25.56
C ARG A 24 -12.06 1.41 27.01
N ARG A 25 -11.65 2.64 27.24
CA ARG A 25 -12.36 3.39 28.27
C ARG A 25 -13.76 3.58 27.69
N PRO A 26 -14.79 2.92 28.22
CA PRO A 26 -16.14 3.18 27.78
C PRO A 26 -16.41 4.66 28.13
N ASP A 27 -16.55 5.48 27.10
CA ASP A 27 -17.00 6.86 27.27
C ASP A 27 -18.51 6.82 27.59
N HIS A 28 -18.86 6.13 28.69
CA HIS A 28 -20.24 5.94 29.16
C HIS A 28 -20.93 7.27 29.48
N LYS A 29 -20.17 8.34 29.66
CA LYS A 29 -20.74 9.65 30.00
C LYS A 29 -21.39 10.39 28.83
N ARG A 30 -21.10 10.07 27.58
CA ARG A 30 -21.64 10.82 26.42
C ARG A 30 -22.94 10.27 25.85
N LYS A 31 -23.27 9.01 26.01
CA LYS A 31 -24.51 8.41 25.50
C LYS A 31 -25.76 8.89 26.20
N ASN A 32 -25.65 9.33 27.46
CA ASN A 32 -26.78 9.75 28.30
C ASN A 32 -26.80 11.24 28.61
N SER A 33 -26.04 12.07 27.89
CA SER A 33 -26.10 13.52 28.08
C SER A 33 -27.44 14.03 27.56
N PRO A 34 -28.18 14.85 28.34
CA PRO A 34 -29.37 15.55 27.86
C PRO A 34 -28.97 16.37 26.62
N GLY A 35 -29.63 16.14 25.48
CA GLY A 35 -29.33 16.84 24.21
C GLY A 35 -28.51 16.04 23.20
N TRP A 36 -28.15 14.77 23.46
CA TRP A 36 -27.52 13.92 22.44
C TRP A 36 -28.50 13.61 21.30
N LYS A 37 -28.27 14.18 20.12
CA LYS A 37 -29.14 14.06 18.93
C LYS A 37 -28.65 13.05 17.92
N GLY A 38 -28.03 11.94 18.34
CA GLY A 38 -27.45 10.94 17.43
C GLY A 38 -26.17 11.42 16.74
N ASP A 39 -25.56 10.56 15.95
CA ASP A 39 -24.33 10.89 15.25
C ASP A 39 -24.60 11.70 13.98
N ARG A 40 -24.56 13.04 14.10
CA ARG A 40 -24.67 13.98 12.98
C ARG A 40 -23.30 14.44 12.47
N ARG A 41 -22.25 13.66 12.67
CA ARG A 41 -20.93 14.01 12.14
C ARG A 41 -21.01 14.11 10.63
N LYS A 42 -20.54 15.22 10.09
CA LYS A 42 -20.41 15.36 8.63
C LYS A 42 -19.49 14.28 8.11
N PRO A 43 -19.84 13.62 6.99
CA PRO A 43 -18.97 12.66 6.37
C PRO A 43 -17.57 13.25 6.09
N LEU A 44 -16.53 12.50 6.39
CA LEU A 44 -15.15 12.90 6.13
C LEU A 44 -14.97 13.15 4.63
N TYR A 45 -14.66 14.39 4.25
CA TYR A 45 -14.59 14.85 2.85
C TYR A 45 -15.86 14.54 2.03
N GLY A 46 -17.03 14.55 2.66
CA GLY A 46 -18.32 14.30 2.02
C GLY A 46 -18.63 12.84 1.71
N VAL A 47 -17.71 11.90 2.00
CA VAL A 47 -17.82 10.49 1.62
C VAL A 47 -17.70 9.52 2.79
N GLY A 48 -16.71 9.72 3.67
CA GLY A 48 -16.41 8.76 4.72
C GLY A 48 -17.34 8.88 5.94
N ILE A 49 -18.09 7.84 6.24
CA ILE A 49 -19.03 7.75 7.36
C ILE A 49 -18.35 7.07 8.54
N ASN A 50 -18.06 7.83 9.60
CA ASN A 50 -17.59 7.25 10.84
C ASN A 50 -18.78 6.84 11.71
N ASP A 51 -19.18 5.60 11.59
CA ASP A 51 -20.32 4.97 12.29
C ASP A 51 -19.94 4.35 13.65
N GLU A 52 -18.72 4.62 14.15
CA GLU A 52 -18.27 4.17 15.47
C GLU A 52 -17.75 5.30 16.35
N PHE A 53 -17.76 5.09 17.68
CA PHE A 53 -17.35 6.09 18.67
C PHE A 53 -16.01 5.77 19.33
N GLY A 54 -15.28 6.81 19.74
CA GLY A 54 -14.08 6.68 20.58
C GLY A 54 -12.84 6.08 19.87
N ILE A 55 -12.88 5.97 18.54
CA ILE A 55 -11.93 5.17 17.77
C ILE A 55 -10.99 5.98 16.87
N THR A 56 -11.11 7.31 16.86
CA THR A 56 -10.33 8.18 15.92
C THR A 56 -8.82 8.10 16.11
N ARG A 57 -8.34 7.61 17.25
CA ARG A 57 -6.92 7.41 17.54
C ARG A 57 -6.40 6.02 17.15
N THR A 58 -7.27 5.10 16.72
CA THR A 58 -6.87 3.75 16.35
C THR A 58 -6.09 3.71 15.02
N PRO A 59 -5.17 2.76 14.81
CA PRO A 59 -4.50 2.56 13.54
C PRO A 59 -5.46 2.33 12.37
N ALA A 60 -6.54 1.59 12.59
CA ALA A 60 -7.57 1.36 11.59
C ALA A 60 -8.19 2.67 11.11
N TYR A 61 -8.63 3.53 12.06
CA TYR A 61 -9.23 4.81 11.71
C TYR A 61 -8.24 5.72 10.97
N ARG A 62 -6.99 5.81 11.46
CA ARG A 62 -5.96 6.63 10.79
C ARG A 62 -5.70 6.14 9.36
N LYS A 63 -5.67 4.83 9.13
CA LYS A 63 -5.48 4.28 7.80
C LYS A 63 -6.67 4.58 6.89
N TRP A 64 -7.89 4.36 7.37
CA TRP A 64 -9.13 4.67 6.66
C TRP A 64 -9.25 6.16 6.32
N ALA A 65 -9.06 7.03 7.30
CA ALA A 65 -9.11 8.48 7.09
C ALA A 65 -8.07 8.95 6.06
N ALA A 66 -6.87 8.36 6.07
CA ALA A 66 -5.84 8.65 5.08
C ALA A 66 -6.20 8.19 3.67
N ILE A 67 -6.96 7.08 3.50
CA ILE A 67 -7.49 6.66 2.20
C ILE A 67 -8.52 7.67 1.71
N ILE A 68 -9.50 8.04 2.56
CA ILE A 68 -10.52 9.02 2.21
C ILE A 68 -9.88 10.38 1.86
N GLU A 69 -8.90 10.82 2.64
CA GLU A 69 -8.16 12.06 2.37
C GLU A 69 -7.49 12.04 0.99
N ARG A 70 -6.78 10.97 0.65
CA ARG A 70 -6.09 10.82 -0.65
C ARG A 70 -7.06 10.83 -1.83
N CYS A 71 -8.26 10.24 -1.66
CA CYS A 71 -9.24 10.12 -2.73
C CYS A 71 -10.12 11.34 -2.88
N TYR A 72 -10.45 12.06 -1.80
CA TYR A 72 -11.57 13.03 -1.82
C TYR A 72 -11.25 14.41 -1.23
N LYS A 73 -10.06 14.63 -0.64
CA LYS A 73 -9.71 15.96 -0.13
C LYS A 73 -9.69 16.99 -1.26
N PRO A 74 -10.34 18.16 -1.09
CA PRO A 74 -10.23 19.26 -2.05
C PRO A 74 -8.78 19.67 -2.31
N ASN A 75 -8.44 20.04 -3.55
CA ASN A 75 -7.09 20.44 -3.98
C ASN A 75 -6.01 19.38 -3.70
N ARG A 76 -6.40 18.10 -3.70
CA ARG A 76 -5.50 16.97 -3.44
C ARG A 76 -4.41 16.79 -4.50
N GLU A 77 -4.61 17.32 -5.71
CA GLU A 77 -3.71 17.18 -6.86
C GLU A 77 -2.30 17.68 -6.55
N LYS A 78 -2.18 18.73 -5.75
CA LYS A 78 -0.88 19.28 -5.33
C LYS A 78 -0.08 18.30 -4.46
N ARG A 79 -0.75 17.51 -3.61
CA ARG A 79 -0.11 16.61 -2.64
C ARG A 79 -0.23 15.13 -3.02
N TYR A 80 -1.31 14.77 -3.70
CA TYR A 80 -1.71 13.39 -3.98
C TYR A 80 -1.97 13.17 -5.47
N SER A 81 -1.13 13.73 -6.35
CA SER A 81 -1.29 13.64 -7.82
C SER A 81 -1.44 12.20 -8.32
N SER A 82 -0.71 11.24 -7.73
CA SER A 82 -0.79 9.82 -8.09
C SER A 82 -2.12 9.14 -7.69
N TYR A 83 -2.93 9.80 -6.85
CA TYR A 83 -4.23 9.29 -6.39
C TYR A 83 -5.42 9.97 -7.07
N VAL A 84 -5.18 10.85 -8.05
CA VAL A 84 -6.26 11.43 -8.87
C VAL A 84 -7.02 10.32 -9.57
N GLY A 85 -8.36 10.31 -9.44
CA GLY A 85 -9.22 9.24 -9.95
C GLY A 85 -9.26 7.95 -9.11
N CYS A 86 -8.58 7.92 -7.95
CA CYS A 86 -8.79 6.85 -6.99
C CYS A 86 -10.07 7.07 -6.18
N SER A 87 -10.71 5.96 -5.83
CA SER A 87 -11.94 5.90 -5.02
C SER A 87 -11.88 4.81 -3.97
N ILE A 88 -12.90 4.75 -3.14
CA ILE A 88 -13.12 3.67 -2.17
C ILE A 88 -14.43 2.96 -2.53
N CYS A 89 -14.52 1.65 -2.30
CA CYS A 89 -15.76 0.91 -2.51
C CYS A 89 -16.85 1.35 -1.53
N ASP A 90 -18.11 1.07 -1.87
CA ASP A 90 -19.24 1.54 -1.06
C ASP A 90 -19.21 1.01 0.37
N GLU A 91 -18.85 -0.24 0.55
CA GLU A 91 -18.71 -0.84 1.89
C GLU A 91 -17.73 -0.08 2.76
N TRP A 92 -16.57 0.29 2.22
CA TRP A 92 -15.51 0.97 2.97
C TRP A 92 -15.74 2.48 3.15
N LYS A 93 -16.80 3.05 2.55
CA LYS A 93 -17.28 4.37 2.95
C LYS A 93 -17.68 4.38 4.43
N HIS A 94 -18.16 3.25 4.96
CA HIS A 94 -18.42 3.03 6.38
C HIS A 94 -17.16 2.54 7.11
N PHE A 95 -16.76 3.28 8.14
CA PHE A 95 -15.56 2.92 8.89
C PHE A 95 -15.66 1.53 9.55
N SER A 96 -16.83 1.16 10.09
CA SER A 96 -17.05 -0.15 10.71
C SER A 96 -16.72 -1.31 9.77
N LYS A 97 -17.09 -1.21 8.49
CA LYS A 97 -16.80 -2.22 7.46
C LYS A 97 -15.32 -2.31 7.13
N PHE A 98 -14.67 -1.14 6.94
CA PHE A 98 -13.22 -1.09 6.77
C PHE A 98 -12.49 -1.67 7.98
N ARG A 99 -12.93 -1.36 9.21
CA ARG A 99 -12.31 -1.86 10.44
C ARG A 99 -12.37 -3.38 10.54
N GLN A 100 -13.51 -4.00 10.23
CA GLN A 100 -13.64 -5.47 10.21
C GLN A 100 -12.59 -6.11 9.30
N TRP A 101 -12.45 -5.62 8.08
CA TRP A 101 -11.41 -6.10 7.16
C TRP A 101 -9.98 -5.80 7.68
N PHE A 102 -9.76 -4.60 8.22
CA PHE A 102 -8.46 -4.18 8.74
C PHE A 102 -7.98 -5.08 9.87
N GLU A 103 -8.84 -5.42 10.83
CA GLU A 103 -8.50 -6.25 11.99
C GLU A 103 -8.05 -7.65 11.61
N VAL A 104 -8.58 -8.20 10.52
CA VAL A 104 -8.19 -9.53 10.00
C VAL A 104 -6.88 -9.47 9.21
N ASN A 105 -6.65 -8.38 8.47
CA ASN A 105 -5.56 -8.32 7.49
C ASN A 105 -4.35 -7.49 7.94
N PHE A 106 -4.48 -6.72 9.03
CA PHE A 106 -3.44 -5.78 9.44
C PHE A 106 -2.22 -6.48 10.01
N ILE A 107 -1.07 -6.13 9.46
CA ILE A 107 0.24 -6.53 9.95
C ILE A 107 1.01 -5.27 10.37
N PRO A 108 1.44 -5.15 11.65
CA PRO A 108 2.23 -4.01 12.10
C PRO A 108 3.49 -3.80 11.27
N GLY A 109 3.75 -2.55 10.86
CA GLY A 109 4.92 -2.21 10.04
C GLY A 109 4.76 -2.41 8.54
N TYR A 110 3.60 -2.97 8.08
CA TYR A 110 3.30 -3.14 6.66
C TYR A 110 2.53 -1.93 6.12
N ASP A 111 2.69 -1.70 4.84
CA ASP A 111 1.95 -0.68 4.10
C ASP A 111 0.73 -1.31 3.41
N LEU A 112 -0.38 -0.57 3.38
CA LEU A 112 -1.54 -0.95 2.59
C LEU A 112 -1.29 -0.60 1.12
N ASP A 113 -1.35 -1.60 0.26
CA ASP A 113 -1.29 -1.47 -1.19
C ASP A 113 -2.63 -1.82 -1.84
N LYS A 114 -2.98 -1.13 -2.94
CA LYS A 114 -4.22 -1.34 -3.71
C LYS A 114 -3.98 -1.81 -5.13
N ASP A 115 -2.74 -1.73 -5.61
CA ASP A 115 -2.38 -1.90 -7.02
C ASP A 115 -1.64 -3.21 -7.30
N LEU A 116 -1.05 -3.83 -6.27
CA LEU A 116 -0.24 -5.02 -6.43
C LEU A 116 -1.08 -6.23 -6.91
N LEU A 117 -2.24 -6.44 -6.30
CA LEU A 117 -3.11 -7.58 -6.65
C LEU A 117 -3.83 -7.39 -7.98
N LYS A 118 -4.04 -6.14 -8.38
CA LYS A 118 -4.65 -5.77 -9.67
C LYS A 118 -3.99 -4.51 -10.19
N ARG A 119 -3.07 -4.67 -11.14
CA ARG A 119 -2.33 -3.54 -11.71
C ARG A 119 -3.27 -2.50 -12.32
N GLY A 120 -2.96 -1.21 -12.06
CA GLY A 120 -3.77 -0.10 -12.52
C GLY A 120 -5.09 0.09 -11.79
N ASN A 121 -5.34 -0.70 -10.74
CA ASN A 121 -6.53 -0.54 -9.91
C ASN A 121 -6.54 0.83 -9.24
N ARG A 122 -7.72 1.47 -9.25
CA ARG A 122 -7.93 2.79 -8.63
C ARG A 122 -8.94 2.75 -7.48
N VAL A 123 -9.45 1.57 -7.13
CA VAL A 123 -10.48 1.41 -6.09
C VAL A 123 -9.86 0.74 -4.86
N TYR A 124 -9.99 1.37 -3.71
CA TYR A 124 -9.70 0.72 -2.44
C TYR A 124 -10.87 -0.17 -2.04
N CYS A 125 -10.66 -1.47 -2.02
CA CYS A 125 -11.66 -2.49 -1.66
C CYS A 125 -11.00 -3.76 -1.10
N PRO A 126 -11.75 -4.64 -0.42
CA PRO A 126 -11.22 -5.88 0.16
C PRO A 126 -10.50 -6.79 -0.84
N GLU A 127 -11.01 -6.88 -2.08
CA GLU A 127 -10.53 -7.80 -3.12
C GLU A 127 -9.14 -7.44 -3.63
N TYR A 128 -8.83 -6.13 -3.71
CA TYR A 128 -7.61 -5.64 -4.35
C TYR A 128 -6.60 -5.05 -3.39
N CYS A 129 -7.00 -4.79 -2.14
CA CYS A 129 -6.10 -4.29 -1.12
C CYS A 129 -5.40 -5.42 -0.37
N CYS A 130 -4.13 -5.23 -0.09
CA CYS A 130 -3.35 -6.12 0.78
C CYS A 130 -2.33 -5.33 1.60
N PHE A 131 -1.90 -5.90 2.71
CA PHE A 131 -0.77 -5.37 3.47
C PHE A 131 0.51 -6.03 2.96
N VAL A 132 1.51 -5.21 2.66
CA VAL A 132 2.81 -5.65 2.18
C VAL A 132 3.95 -5.01 2.98
N PRO A 133 5.08 -5.73 3.17
CA PRO A 133 6.27 -5.13 3.76
C PRO A 133 6.69 -3.85 3.02
N ARG A 134 7.12 -2.82 3.75
CA ARG A 134 7.58 -1.56 3.14
C ARG A 134 8.64 -1.75 2.06
N LYS A 135 9.52 -2.74 2.23
CA LYS A 135 10.55 -3.08 1.24
C LYS A 135 9.92 -3.43 -0.11
N ILE A 136 8.88 -4.26 -0.11
CA ILE A 136 8.14 -4.65 -1.30
C ILE A 136 7.39 -3.45 -1.89
N ASN A 137 6.65 -2.71 -1.07
CA ASN A 137 5.91 -1.54 -1.53
C ASN A 137 6.82 -0.51 -2.22
N ARG A 138 8.00 -0.20 -1.64
CA ARG A 138 9.01 0.68 -2.24
C ARG A 138 9.64 0.10 -3.52
N LEU A 139 9.75 -1.22 -3.62
CA LEU A 139 10.33 -1.89 -4.77
C LEU A 139 9.47 -1.71 -6.02
N ILE A 140 8.13 -1.71 -5.87
CA ILE A 140 7.16 -1.65 -6.97
C ILE A 140 6.61 -0.23 -7.22
N ALA A 141 6.63 0.67 -6.23
CA ALA A 141 5.92 1.95 -6.25
C ALA A 141 6.39 2.97 -7.31
N LYS A 142 7.62 2.88 -7.83
CA LYS A 142 8.22 3.91 -8.69
C LYS A 142 8.35 3.51 -10.17
N LEU A 143 7.72 2.45 -10.60
CA LEU A 143 7.92 1.91 -11.94
C LEU A 143 7.14 2.65 -13.05
N ASN A 144 6.13 3.43 -12.67
CA ASN A 144 5.25 4.15 -13.60
C ASN A 144 5.36 5.68 -13.51
N THR A 145 6.42 6.22 -12.90
CA THR A 145 6.58 7.67 -12.76
C THR A 145 7.15 8.26 -14.05
N LYS A 146 6.41 9.17 -14.70
CA LYS A 146 6.98 10.02 -15.75
C LYS A 146 8.08 10.89 -15.14
N ARG A 147 9.26 10.89 -15.73
CA ARG A 147 10.40 11.69 -15.29
C ARG A 147 10.47 12.99 -16.11
N GLU A 148 10.89 14.08 -15.49
CA GLU A 148 11.01 15.40 -16.14
C GLU A 148 11.95 15.39 -17.35
N ASN A 149 12.97 14.53 -17.32
CA ASN A 149 13.92 14.37 -18.42
C ASN A 149 13.42 13.47 -19.56
N GLY A 150 12.17 13.00 -19.53
CA GLY A 150 11.56 12.12 -20.54
C GLY A 150 12.12 10.71 -20.61
N LEU A 151 13.17 10.36 -19.84
CA LEU A 151 13.78 9.03 -19.86
C LEU A 151 12.99 8.03 -18.98
N PRO A 152 12.97 6.74 -19.37
CA PRO A 152 12.39 5.69 -18.56
C PRO A 152 13.06 5.58 -17.18
N VAL A 153 12.32 5.01 -16.22
CA VAL A 153 12.84 4.76 -14.86
C VAL A 153 14.11 3.90 -14.96
N GLY A 154 15.14 4.31 -14.20
CA GLY A 154 16.42 3.59 -14.16
C GLY A 154 17.40 3.95 -15.27
N VAL A 155 16.98 4.73 -16.28
CA VAL A 155 17.84 5.21 -17.36
C VAL A 155 18.23 6.68 -17.15
N ASN A 156 19.49 7.03 -17.38
CA ASN A 156 20.01 8.41 -17.32
C ASN A 156 20.99 8.64 -18.47
N TYR A 157 21.35 9.89 -18.70
CA TYR A 157 22.45 10.23 -19.61
C TYR A 157 23.80 9.88 -18.94
N SER A 158 24.74 9.32 -19.73
CA SER A 158 26.06 8.90 -19.25
C SER A 158 27.17 9.90 -19.51
N GLY A 159 26.94 10.89 -20.38
CA GLY A 159 27.97 11.78 -20.88
C GLY A 159 28.88 11.17 -21.96
N SER A 160 28.82 9.89 -22.22
CA SER A 160 29.61 9.25 -23.29
C SER A 160 29.00 9.45 -24.67
N LYS A 161 29.77 9.93 -25.64
CA LYS A 161 29.31 10.09 -27.04
C LYS A 161 28.99 8.76 -27.72
N LYS A 162 29.72 7.67 -27.38
CA LYS A 162 29.54 6.34 -28.00
C LYS A 162 28.38 5.55 -27.38
N LYS A 163 28.12 5.74 -26.06
CA LYS A 163 27.07 5.06 -25.32
C LYS A 163 26.39 6.06 -24.39
N PRO A 164 25.49 6.90 -24.94
CA PRO A 164 24.96 8.05 -24.19
C PRO A 164 24.01 7.72 -23.06
N TYR A 165 23.60 6.46 -22.90
CA TYR A 165 22.65 6.06 -21.88
C TYR A 165 23.28 5.10 -20.87
N ILE A 166 22.98 5.35 -19.59
CA ILE A 166 23.38 4.50 -18.46
C ILE A 166 22.13 3.95 -17.79
N ALA A 167 22.11 2.63 -17.55
CA ALA A 167 21.09 2.02 -16.71
C ALA A 167 21.63 1.75 -15.31
N THR A 168 20.83 2.11 -14.31
CA THR A 168 21.14 1.89 -12.88
C THR A 168 19.93 1.41 -12.13
N ILE A 169 20.11 0.53 -11.14
CA ILE A 169 19.04 0.07 -10.26
C ILE A 169 19.34 0.48 -8.81
N LYS A 170 18.39 1.17 -8.18
CA LYS A 170 18.49 1.48 -6.74
C LYS A 170 18.09 0.25 -5.93
N SER A 171 19.03 -0.27 -5.16
CA SER A 171 18.80 -1.14 -4.01
C SER A 171 18.62 -0.29 -2.75
N GLN A 172 18.28 -0.88 -1.59
CA GLN A 172 17.99 -0.11 -0.37
C GLN A 172 19.11 0.87 0.01
N ASP A 173 20.37 0.46 -0.12
CA ASP A 173 21.53 1.20 0.39
C ASP A 173 22.52 1.60 -0.72
N SER A 174 22.26 1.24 -1.98
CA SER A 174 23.19 1.48 -3.07
C SER A 174 22.50 1.64 -4.42
N CYS A 175 23.15 2.38 -5.29
CA CYS A 175 22.79 2.45 -6.71
C CYS A 175 23.73 1.53 -7.48
N LYS A 176 23.21 0.40 -7.98
CA LYS A 176 24.01 -0.58 -8.73
C LYS A 176 24.01 -0.21 -10.21
N TYR A 177 25.19 -0.15 -10.76
CA TYR A 177 25.44 0.03 -12.18
C TYR A 177 25.02 -1.24 -12.95
N ILE A 178 24.30 -1.06 -14.06
CA ILE A 178 23.88 -2.14 -14.96
C ILE A 178 24.73 -2.15 -16.22
N GLY A 179 24.87 -1.01 -16.90
CA GLY A 179 25.64 -0.88 -18.12
C GLY A 179 25.50 0.47 -18.80
N LEU A 180 26.30 0.66 -19.87
CA LEU A 180 26.20 1.77 -20.82
C LEU A 180 25.65 1.25 -22.14
N PHE A 181 24.69 1.99 -22.73
CA PHE A 181 23.92 1.59 -23.90
C PHE A 181 23.94 2.64 -24.99
N LYS A 182 23.73 2.21 -26.22
CA LYS A 182 23.64 3.12 -27.38
C LYS A 182 22.28 3.77 -27.49
N THR A 183 21.21 3.04 -27.08
CA THR A 183 19.82 3.53 -27.17
C THR A 183 19.11 3.49 -25.82
N VAL A 184 18.04 4.27 -25.71
CA VAL A 184 17.16 4.31 -24.53
C VAL A 184 16.46 2.96 -24.32
N GLU A 185 16.06 2.34 -25.44
CA GLU A 185 15.32 1.09 -25.46
C GLU A 185 16.19 -0.06 -24.90
N GLU A 186 17.46 -0.15 -25.34
CA GLU A 186 18.42 -1.12 -24.80
C GLU A 186 18.61 -0.95 -23.29
N ALA A 187 18.85 0.29 -22.84
CA ALA A 187 19.03 0.61 -21.43
C ALA A 187 17.79 0.28 -20.61
N SER A 188 16.60 0.59 -21.13
CA SER A 188 15.31 0.32 -20.48
C SER A 188 15.02 -1.17 -20.41
N ALA A 189 15.28 -1.93 -21.47
CA ALA A 189 15.07 -3.37 -21.50
C ALA A 189 15.95 -4.08 -20.46
N GLU A 190 17.25 -3.72 -20.39
CA GLU A 190 18.14 -4.34 -19.39
C GLU A 190 17.79 -3.92 -17.96
N TYR A 191 17.37 -2.66 -17.75
CA TYR A 191 16.82 -2.24 -16.44
C TYR A 191 15.61 -3.08 -16.03
N LYS A 192 14.62 -3.25 -16.92
CA LYS A 192 13.42 -4.06 -16.64
C LYS A 192 13.75 -5.49 -16.30
N LYS A 193 14.65 -6.11 -17.06
CA LYS A 193 15.13 -7.48 -16.82
C LYS A 193 15.77 -7.61 -15.43
N ARG A 194 16.67 -6.67 -15.06
CA ARG A 194 17.32 -6.67 -13.74
C ARG A 194 16.31 -6.40 -12.62
N LYS A 195 15.40 -5.49 -12.83
CA LYS A 195 14.36 -5.14 -11.86
C LYS A 195 13.42 -6.32 -11.61
N LYS A 196 12.99 -7.04 -12.65
CA LYS A 196 12.18 -8.25 -12.53
C LYS A 196 12.89 -9.33 -11.72
N LYS A 197 14.18 -9.59 -12.01
CA LYS A 197 14.99 -10.55 -11.23
C LYS A 197 15.04 -10.16 -9.75
N GLU A 198 15.20 -8.86 -9.44
CA GLU A 198 15.24 -8.39 -8.05
C GLU A 198 13.88 -8.52 -7.35
N ILE A 199 12.76 -8.26 -8.06
CA ILE A 199 11.41 -8.48 -7.52
C ILE A 199 11.21 -9.95 -7.16
N ILE A 200 11.55 -10.87 -8.06
CA ILE A 200 11.42 -12.31 -7.85
C ILE A 200 12.31 -12.77 -6.68
N ARG A 201 13.56 -12.29 -6.62
CA ARG A 201 14.48 -12.62 -5.53
C ARG A 201 13.91 -12.23 -4.16
N ILE A 202 13.41 -10.99 -4.06
CA ILE A 202 12.81 -10.47 -2.82
C ILE A 202 11.48 -11.20 -2.50
N ALA A 203 10.67 -11.49 -3.51
CA ALA A 203 9.44 -12.26 -3.32
C ALA A 203 9.73 -13.65 -2.74
N ASN A 204 10.72 -14.37 -3.29
CA ASN A 204 11.14 -15.68 -2.78
C ASN A 204 11.66 -15.62 -1.34
N GLU A 205 12.51 -14.62 -1.03
CA GLU A 205 13.04 -14.37 0.31
C GLU A 205 11.90 -14.18 1.32
N PHE A 206 10.97 -13.27 1.03
CA PHE A 206 9.87 -12.94 1.95
C PHE A 206 8.81 -14.03 2.05
N PHE A 207 8.57 -14.78 0.98
CA PHE A 207 7.66 -15.92 1.01
C PHE A 207 8.22 -17.07 1.84
N LYS A 208 9.50 -17.41 1.64
CA LYS A 208 10.21 -18.43 2.45
C LYS A 208 10.23 -18.10 3.95
N GLU A 209 10.31 -16.80 4.27
CA GLU A 209 10.27 -16.33 5.66
C GLU A 209 8.83 -16.19 6.23
N GLY A 210 7.80 -16.57 5.46
CA GLY A 210 6.40 -16.43 5.89
C GLY A 210 5.93 -14.98 6.04
N LYS A 211 6.65 -14.01 5.45
CA LYS A 211 6.35 -12.57 5.57
C LYS A 211 5.33 -12.04 4.55
N ILE A 212 4.98 -12.83 3.55
CA ILE A 212 3.95 -12.50 2.56
C ILE A 212 3.11 -13.74 2.26
N SER A 213 1.82 -13.51 1.96
CA SER A 213 0.90 -14.60 1.58
C SER A 213 1.17 -15.11 0.17
N GLY A 214 0.67 -16.30 -0.16
CA GLY A 214 0.73 -16.88 -1.52
C GLY A 214 0.12 -15.93 -2.57
N LYS A 215 -0.96 -15.24 -2.24
CA LYS A 215 -1.62 -14.25 -3.11
C LYS A 215 -0.67 -13.08 -3.46
N VAL A 216 0.00 -12.52 -2.47
CA VAL A 216 1.00 -11.45 -2.67
C VAL A 216 2.22 -11.98 -3.44
N TYR A 217 2.69 -13.17 -3.12
CA TYR A 217 3.80 -13.82 -3.81
C TYR A 217 3.51 -14.01 -5.30
N ASN A 218 2.36 -14.59 -5.65
CA ASN A 218 1.96 -14.81 -7.04
C ASN A 218 1.80 -13.48 -7.81
N ALA A 219 1.24 -12.44 -7.16
CA ALA A 219 1.16 -11.10 -7.75
C ALA A 219 2.55 -10.50 -8.04
N LEU A 220 3.55 -10.74 -7.20
CA LEU A 220 4.93 -10.30 -7.44
C LEU A 220 5.61 -11.10 -8.56
N LEU A 221 5.35 -12.40 -8.67
CA LEU A 221 5.86 -13.23 -9.77
C LEU A 221 5.30 -12.80 -11.13
N SER A 222 4.03 -12.41 -11.19
CA SER A 222 3.38 -11.90 -12.41
C SER A 222 3.59 -10.42 -12.66
N PHE A 223 4.24 -9.69 -11.71
CA PHE A 223 4.42 -8.25 -11.80
C PHE A 223 5.27 -7.85 -13.01
N GLU A 224 4.73 -7.03 -13.90
CA GLU A 224 5.43 -6.48 -15.06
C GLU A 224 6.12 -5.15 -14.70
N VAL A 225 7.33 -4.94 -15.21
CA VAL A 225 8.17 -3.74 -14.98
C VAL A 225 8.09 -2.77 -16.16
#